data_59ca5800044e1c33eebd89fee0a135c8
#
_entry.id   59ca5800044e1c33eebd89fee0a135c8
#
_cell.length_a   1.000
_cell.length_b   1.000
_cell.length_c   1.000
_cell.angle_alpha   90.00
_cell.angle_beta   90.00
_cell.angle_gamma   90.00
#
_symmetry.space_group_name_H-M   'P 1'
#
loop_
_entity.id
_entity.type
_entity.pdbx_description
1 polymer ?
#
loop_
_entity_poly.entity_id
_entity_poly.type
_entity_poly.pdbx_seq_one_letter_code
_entity_poly.pdbx_strand_id
1 'polypeptide(L)'
;MTEPAKENEKVKKVLDEGIEVGASRLTPERIEKVINSVIKGETGARLKTYVETCIHCGLCSEACHYYLSHDNDPHFSPVGKVKQTMWEMLKKKGKVDADFIKQAAEIAHTECNLCKRCAQYCPFGIDIAYIISVVRRIIHRLGVTPLYLQDTAHSHSVTMNQMWVKGDEWPDTLQWQEEEAQAEIPTLRIPLEKEGADIMYSVIAPEPKFQAQLIYQAAVIMDVAGVDWTM
;
A
#
# COMPACT_ATOMS: atom_id res chain seq x y z
N MET A 1 -40.47 18.56 -11.44
CA MET A 1 -40.70 17.10 -11.34
C MET A 1 -39.36 16.45 -11.61
N THR A 2 -38.65 16.10 -10.58
CA THR A 2 -37.34 15.42 -10.64
C THR A 2 -37.59 13.92 -10.61
N GLU A 3 -37.12 13.20 -11.63
CA GLU A 3 -37.19 11.74 -11.68
C GLU A 3 -36.49 11.12 -10.44
N PRO A 4 -37.06 10.05 -9.86
CA PRO A 4 -36.40 9.35 -8.77
C PRO A 4 -35.13 8.69 -9.27
N ALA A 5 -34.03 8.85 -8.54
CA ALA A 5 -32.77 8.19 -8.81
C ALA A 5 -32.98 6.68 -8.89
N LYS A 6 -32.53 6.10 -10.01
CA LYS A 6 -32.57 4.65 -10.25
C LYS A 6 -31.83 3.94 -9.12
N GLU A 7 -32.50 2.94 -8.55
CA GLU A 7 -31.91 1.98 -7.61
C GLU A 7 -30.54 1.51 -8.12
N ASN A 8 -29.51 1.78 -7.32
CA ASN A 8 -28.17 1.28 -7.60
C ASN A 8 -28.22 -0.26 -7.65
N GLU A 9 -28.17 -0.82 -8.85
CA GLU A 9 -27.80 -2.22 -9.03
C GLU A 9 -26.54 -2.46 -8.20
N LYS A 10 -26.64 -3.33 -7.19
CA LYS A 10 -25.50 -3.73 -6.38
C LYS A 10 -24.46 -4.31 -7.32
N VAL A 11 -23.46 -3.51 -7.68
CA VAL A 11 -22.29 -3.96 -8.44
C VAL A 11 -21.78 -5.21 -7.72
N LYS A 12 -21.86 -6.36 -8.38
CA LYS A 12 -21.30 -7.59 -7.83
C LYS A 12 -19.84 -7.36 -7.56
N LYS A 13 -19.48 -7.34 -6.27
CA LYS A 13 -18.11 -7.14 -5.85
C LYS A 13 -17.25 -8.28 -6.36
N VAL A 14 -16.43 -8.02 -7.37
CA VAL A 14 -15.49 -9.01 -7.92
C VAL A 14 -14.29 -9.01 -6.98
N LEU A 15 -14.08 -10.12 -6.29
CA LEU A 15 -12.89 -10.32 -5.49
C LEU A 15 -11.65 -10.40 -6.37
N ASP A 16 -10.53 -9.90 -5.85
CA ASP A 16 -9.24 -10.00 -6.53
C ASP A 16 -8.81 -11.47 -6.70
N GLU A 17 -8.36 -11.84 -7.91
CA GLU A 17 -7.98 -13.21 -8.25
C GLU A 17 -6.87 -13.76 -7.33
N GLY A 18 -5.90 -12.93 -6.94
CA GLY A 18 -4.83 -13.33 -6.02
C GLY A 18 -5.36 -13.69 -4.63
N ILE A 19 -6.41 -12.98 -4.17
CA ILE A 19 -7.09 -13.27 -2.91
C ILE A 19 -7.86 -14.60 -3.02
N GLU A 20 -8.63 -14.79 -4.09
CA GLU A 20 -9.42 -16.02 -4.31
C GLU A 20 -8.53 -17.26 -4.38
N VAL A 21 -7.52 -17.24 -5.25
CA VAL A 21 -6.59 -18.37 -5.44
C VAL A 21 -5.78 -18.62 -4.16
N GLY A 22 -5.33 -17.59 -3.46
CA GLY A 22 -4.63 -17.73 -2.19
C GLY A 22 -5.49 -18.41 -1.13
N ALA A 23 -6.73 -17.95 -0.99
CA ALA A 23 -7.66 -18.47 0.01
C ALA A 23 -8.08 -19.92 -0.26
N SER A 24 -8.24 -20.33 -1.52
CA SER A 24 -8.60 -21.71 -1.90
C SER A 24 -7.57 -22.76 -1.45
N ARG A 25 -6.34 -22.35 -1.14
CA ARG A 25 -5.23 -23.21 -0.70
C ARG A 25 -5.07 -23.28 0.81
N LEU A 26 -5.95 -22.61 1.57
CA LEU A 26 -5.84 -22.55 3.02
C LEU A 26 -6.45 -23.77 3.69
N THR A 27 -5.77 -24.24 4.74
CA THR A 27 -6.33 -25.20 5.69
C THR A 27 -6.52 -24.54 7.06
N PRO A 28 -7.51 -24.97 7.86
CA PRO A 28 -7.76 -24.41 9.19
C PRO A 28 -6.51 -24.42 10.09
N GLU A 29 -5.71 -25.48 10.03
CA GLU A 29 -4.50 -25.64 10.83
C GLU A 29 -3.43 -24.61 10.42
N ARG A 30 -3.28 -24.37 9.11
CA ARG A 30 -2.35 -23.34 8.59
C ARG A 30 -2.78 -21.96 9.02
N ILE A 31 -4.08 -21.64 8.93
CA ILE A 31 -4.63 -20.36 9.35
C ILE A 31 -4.35 -20.13 10.84
N GLU A 32 -4.74 -21.06 11.71
CA GLU A 32 -4.54 -20.95 13.15
C GLU A 32 -3.05 -20.80 13.50
N LYS A 33 -2.18 -21.61 12.89
CA LYS A 33 -0.74 -21.56 13.12
C LYS A 33 -0.14 -20.21 12.75
N VAL A 34 -0.46 -19.68 11.58
CA VAL A 34 0.09 -18.40 11.09
C VAL A 34 -0.39 -17.23 11.94
N ILE A 35 -1.70 -17.15 12.22
CA ILE A 35 -2.27 -16.09 13.06
C ILE A 35 -1.60 -16.09 14.43
N ASN A 36 -1.56 -17.25 15.10
CA ASN A 36 -0.97 -17.37 16.43
C ASN A 36 0.54 -17.07 16.44
N SER A 37 1.28 -17.41 15.39
CA SER A 37 2.70 -17.10 15.27
C SER A 37 2.97 -15.60 15.23
N VAL A 38 2.12 -14.84 14.51
CA VAL A 38 2.24 -13.38 14.41
C VAL A 38 1.81 -12.71 15.71
N ILE A 39 0.70 -13.16 16.31
CA ILE A 39 0.16 -12.58 17.54
C ILE A 39 1.08 -12.85 18.76
N LYS A 40 1.76 -13.98 18.79
CA LYS A 40 2.71 -14.33 19.88
C LYS A 40 4.10 -13.75 19.68
N GLY A 41 4.41 -13.20 18.50
CA GLY A 41 5.71 -12.58 18.21
C GLY A 41 5.90 -11.21 18.86
N GLU A 42 7.00 -10.54 18.54
CA GLU A 42 7.40 -9.24 19.10
C GLU A 42 6.33 -8.15 19.01
N THR A 43 5.46 -8.22 18.00
CA THR A 43 4.36 -7.27 17.79
C THR A 43 3.13 -7.54 18.64
N GLY A 44 3.05 -8.72 19.27
CA GLY A 44 1.84 -9.19 19.92
C GLY A 44 1.43 -8.41 21.16
N ALA A 45 2.37 -8.02 22.00
CA ALA A 45 2.08 -7.24 23.21
C ALA A 45 1.48 -5.88 22.85
N ARG A 46 2.10 -5.13 21.93
CA ARG A 46 1.59 -3.83 21.45
C ARG A 46 0.23 -3.95 20.79
N LEU A 47 0.05 -4.95 19.93
CA LEU A 47 -1.20 -5.23 19.26
C LEU A 47 -2.33 -5.48 20.27
N LYS A 48 -2.07 -6.34 21.26
CA LYS A 48 -3.03 -6.68 22.30
C LYS A 48 -3.40 -5.46 23.12
N THR A 49 -2.41 -4.66 23.55
CA THR A 49 -2.66 -3.41 24.27
C THR A 49 -3.57 -2.48 23.47
N TYR A 50 -3.32 -2.26 22.18
CA TYR A 50 -4.15 -1.40 21.35
C TYR A 50 -5.58 -1.89 21.22
N VAL A 51 -5.77 -3.21 21.03
CA VAL A 51 -7.10 -3.79 20.87
C VAL A 51 -7.88 -3.78 22.19
N GLU A 52 -7.22 -4.03 23.33
CA GLU A 52 -7.84 -4.04 24.65
C GLU A 52 -8.11 -2.63 25.21
N THR A 53 -7.30 -1.64 24.85
CA THR A 53 -7.49 -0.23 25.27
C THR A 53 -8.62 0.46 24.50
N CYS A 54 -9.02 -0.06 23.35
CA CYS A 54 -10.03 0.56 22.50
C CYS A 54 -11.43 0.50 23.14
N ILE A 55 -11.95 1.66 23.55
CA ILE A 55 -13.31 1.78 24.12
C ILE A 55 -14.41 1.96 23.06
N HIS A 56 -14.06 1.87 21.78
CA HIS A 56 -14.98 2.00 20.65
C HIS A 56 -15.74 3.34 20.58
N CYS A 57 -15.15 4.45 21.02
CA CYS A 57 -15.80 5.77 21.07
C CYS A 57 -16.14 6.36 19.68
N GLY A 58 -15.55 5.87 18.60
CA GLY A 58 -15.86 6.30 17.23
C GLY A 58 -15.10 7.54 16.72
N LEU A 59 -14.38 8.31 17.54
CA LEU A 59 -13.69 9.54 17.14
C LEU A 59 -12.72 9.34 15.94
N CYS A 60 -12.10 8.18 15.84
CA CYS A 60 -11.24 7.84 14.71
C CYS A 60 -11.98 7.82 13.35
N SER A 61 -13.30 7.67 13.36
CA SER A 61 -14.14 7.61 12.16
C SER A 61 -14.27 8.97 11.50
N GLU A 62 -14.28 10.05 12.26
CA GLU A 62 -14.40 11.43 11.78
C GLU A 62 -13.21 11.83 10.88
N ALA A 63 -12.05 11.16 11.04
CA ALA A 63 -10.87 11.38 10.23
C ALA A 63 -10.75 10.42 9.03
N CYS A 64 -11.59 9.39 8.95
CA CYS A 64 -11.45 8.34 7.95
C CYS A 64 -12.21 8.68 6.66
N HIS A 65 -11.48 8.94 5.56
CA HIS A 65 -12.08 9.23 4.27
C HIS A 65 -12.94 8.07 3.72
N TYR A 66 -12.59 6.81 3.99
CA TYR A 66 -13.45 5.67 3.62
C TYR A 66 -14.81 5.72 4.34
N TYR A 67 -14.81 6.00 5.62
CA TYR A 67 -16.05 6.14 6.39
C TYR A 67 -16.91 7.30 5.89
N LEU A 68 -16.28 8.47 5.67
CA LEU A 68 -16.96 9.66 5.21
C LEU A 68 -17.50 9.53 3.77
N SER A 69 -16.79 8.81 2.89
CA SER A 69 -17.21 8.61 1.49
C SER A 69 -18.24 7.50 1.29
N HIS A 70 -18.55 6.75 2.33
CA HIS A 70 -19.56 5.69 2.33
C HIS A 70 -20.71 6.01 3.31
N ASP A 71 -21.20 7.23 3.26
CA ASP A 71 -22.38 7.69 4.04
C ASP A 71 -22.33 7.39 5.54
N ASN A 72 -21.13 7.41 6.11
CA ASN A 72 -20.85 7.08 7.50
C ASN A 72 -21.23 5.63 7.89
N ASP A 73 -21.14 4.70 6.95
CA ASP A 73 -21.38 3.29 7.24
C ASP A 73 -20.33 2.76 8.25
N PRO A 74 -20.76 2.22 9.41
CA PRO A 74 -19.88 1.67 10.43
C PRO A 74 -18.92 0.58 9.94
N HIS A 75 -19.27 -0.12 8.86
CA HIS A 75 -18.39 -1.11 8.20
C HIS A 75 -17.05 -0.48 7.83
N PHE A 76 -17.06 0.70 7.21
CA PHE A 76 -15.86 1.41 6.76
C PHE A 76 -15.15 2.23 7.85
N SER A 77 -15.69 2.24 9.08
CA SER A 77 -15.03 2.94 10.17
C SER A 77 -13.71 2.27 10.58
N PRO A 78 -12.68 3.01 11.04
CA PRO A 78 -11.44 2.41 11.51
C PRO A 78 -11.63 1.35 12.59
N VAL A 79 -12.48 1.63 13.56
CA VAL A 79 -12.81 0.66 14.63
C VAL A 79 -13.60 -0.53 14.09
N GLY A 80 -14.48 -0.31 13.11
CA GLY A 80 -15.24 -1.37 12.43
C GLY A 80 -14.30 -2.35 11.72
N LYS A 81 -13.32 -1.84 11.00
CA LYS A 81 -12.29 -2.67 10.33
C LYS A 81 -11.50 -3.52 11.32
N VAL A 82 -11.13 -2.96 12.48
CA VAL A 82 -10.45 -3.74 13.53
C VAL A 82 -11.36 -4.81 14.10
N LYS A 83 -12.65 -4.49 14.34
CA LYS A 83 -13.62 -5.48 14.82
C LYS A 83 -13.82 -6.64 13.87
N GLN A 84 -13.92 -6.35 12.58
CA GLN A 84 -14.14 -7.34 11.53
C GLN A 84 -12.90 -8.15 11.17
N THR A 85 -11.72 -7.76 11.66
CA THR A 85 -10.45 -8.44 11.34
C THR A 85 -9.72 -8.90 12.60
N MET A 86 -8.83 -8.07 13.14
CA MET A 86 -7.92 -8.44 14.23
C MET A 86 -8.65 -8.84 15.53
N TRP A 87 -9.73 -8.15 15.86
CA TRP A 87 -10.53 -8.49 17.06
C TRP A 87 -11.06 -9.93 17.00
N GLU A 88 -11.64 -10.33 15.86
CA GLU A 88 -12.14 -11.70 15.68
C GLU A 88 -11.01 -12.73 15.68
N MET A 89 -9.85 -12.41 15.07
CA MET A 89 -8.68 -13.29 15.11
C MET A 89 -8.20 -13.54 16.55
N LEU A 90 -8.17 -12.49 17.38
CA LEU A 90 -7.79 -12.59 18.80
C LEU A 90 -8.83 -13.37 19.60
N LYS A 91 -10.11 -13.00 19.48
CA LYS A 91 -11.22 -13.61 20.19
C LYS A 91 -11.34 -15.12 19.92
N LYS A 92 -11.20 -15.50 18.65
CA LYS A 92 -11.26 -16.91 18.21
C LYS A 92 -9.93 -17.62 18.34
N LYS A 93 -8.87 -16.97 18.86
CA LYS A 93 -7.52 -17.54 19.02
C LYS A 93 -6.95 -18.09 17.69
N GLY A 94 -7.26 -17.41 16.59
CA GLY A 94 -6.85 -17.81 15.25
C GLY A 94 -7.73 -18.85 14.56
N LYS A 95 -8.75 -19.37 15.22
CA LYS A 95 -9.68 -20.36 14.64
C LYS A 95 -10.75 -19.69 13.79
N VAL A 96 -10.37 -19.28 12.60
CA VAL A 96 -11.22 -18.66 11.58
C VAL A 96 -11.09 -19.46 10.28
N ASP A 97 -12.07 -19.31 9.38
CA ASP A 97 -12.11 -20.00 8.09
C ASP A 97 -11.48 -19.17 6.96
N ALA A 98 -11.42 -19.76 5.76
CA ALA A 98 -10.86 -19.14 4.58
C ALA A 98 -11.71 -17.94 4.10
N ASP A 99 -13.03 -17.99 4.27
CA ASP A 99 -13.91 -16.88 3.87
C ASP A 99 -13.71 -15.65 4.76
N PHE A 100 -13.49 -15.87 6.06
CA PHE A 100 -13.08 -14.79 6.95
C PHE A 100 -11.73 -14.17 6.51
N ILE A 101 -10.76 -15.00 6.10
CA ILE A 101 -9.46 -14.48 5.63
C ILE A 101 -9.62 -13.68 4.33
N LYS A 102 -10.49 -14.09 3.41
CA LYS A 102 -10.83 -13.29 2.21
C LYS A 102 -11.37 -11.91 2.60
N GLN A 103 -12.38 -11.88 3.46
CA GLN A 103 -12.96 -10.62 3.94
C GLN A 103 -11.90 -9.73 4.64
N ALA A 104 -11.06 -10.34 5.48
CA ALA A 104 -10.00 -9.61 6.15
C ALA A 104 -8.96 -9.05 5.15
N ALA A 105 -8.66 -9.78 4.07
CA ALA A 105 -7.78 -9.33 2.99
C ALA A 105 -8.38 -8.12 2.26
N GLU A 106 -9.65 -8.19 1.94
CA GLU A 106 -10.38 -7.11 1.30
C GLU A 106 -10.39 -5.85 2.16
N ILE A 107 -10.85 -5.95 3.40
CA ILE A 107 -10.87 -4.83 4.35
C ILE A 107 -9.47 -4.21 4.49
N ALA A 108 -8.44 -5.04 4.64
CA ALA A 108 -7.10 -4.56 4.88
C ALA A 108 -6.45 -3.89 3.65
N HIS A 109 -6.73 -4.34 2.43
CA HIS A 109 -6.09 -3.85 1.22
C HIS A 109 -6.91 -2.82 0.45
N THR A 110 -8.25 -2.96 0.39
CA THR A 110 -9.12 -2.08 -0.40
C THR A 110 -9.80 -0.99 0.41
N GLU A 111 -10.02 -1.20 1.72
CA GLU A 111 -10.73 -0.24 2.55
C GLU A 111 -9.81 0.57 3.48
N CYS A 112 -8.50 0.36 3.44
CA CYS A 112 -7.53 1.07 4.27
C CYS A 112 -6.21 1.28 3.52
N ASN A 113 -5.78 2.52 3.36
CA ASN A 113 -4.49 2.88 2.75
C ASN A 113 -3.39 3.16 3.78
N LEU A 114 -3.62 2.84 5.06
CA LEU A 114 -2.66 3.04 6.16
C LEU A 114 -2.20 4.50 6.38
N CYS A 115 -3.03 5.50 6.06
CA CYS A 115 -2.70 6.92 6.14
C CYS A 115 -2.50 7.46 7.58
N LYS A 116 -2.81 6.68 8.61
CA LYS A 116 -2.67 7.01 10.05
C LYS A 116 -3.51 8.17 10.57
N ARG A 117 -4.38 8.80 9.79
CA ARG A 117 -5.23 9.89 10.28
C ARG A 117 -6.05 9.48 11.50
N CYS A 118 -6.57 8.26 11.52
CA CYS A 118 -7.32 7.71 12.66
C CYS A 118 -6.49 7.60 13.94
N ALA A 119 -5.18 7.41 13.85
CA ALA A 119 -4.30 7.37 15.02
C ALA A 119 -4.13 8.75 15.66
N GLN A 120 -4.13 9.82 14.87
CA GLN A 120 -4.06 11.21 15.37
C GLN A 120 -5.32 11.65 16.08
N TYR A 121 -6.48 11.12 15.70
CA TYR A 121 -7.76 11.41 16.32
C TYR A 121 -8.08 10.52 17.53
N CYS A 122 -7.25 9.52 17.81
CA CYS A 122 -7.48 8.62 18.92
C CYS A 122 -6.98 9.23 20.25
N PRO A 123 -7.87 9.53 21.23
CA PRO A 123 -7.46 10.11 22.52
C PRO A 123 -6.61 9.16 23.36
N PHE A 124 -6.60 7.87 23.04
CA PHE A 124 -5.81 6.84 23.71
C PHE A 124 -4.50 6.51 22.98
N GLY A 125 -4.17 7.23 21.89
CA GLY A 125 -2.96 6.99 21.12
C GLY A 125 -2.89 5.64 20.38
N ILE A 126 -4.05 5.05 20.06
CA ILE A 126 -4.13 3.75 19.38
C ILE A 126 -3.82 3.94 17.89
N ASP A 127 -2.76 3.30 17.39
CA ASP A 127 -2.44 3.27 15.98
C ASP A 127 -3.22 2.15 15.27
N ILE A 128 -4.42 2.48 14.77
CA ILE A 128 -5.27 1.54 14.04
C ILE A 128 -4.60 1.12 12.71
N ALA A 129 -3.87 2.01 12.05
CA ALA A 129 -3.15 1.66 10.85
C ALA A 129 -2.09 0.58 11.12
N TYR A 130 -1.42 0.63 12.28
CA TYR A 130 -0.53 -0.44 12.72
C TYR A 130 -1.29 -1.77 12.88
N ILE A 131 -2.47 -1.77 13.51
CA ILE A 131 -3.29 -2.99 13.65
C ILE A 131 -3.60 -3.58 12.26
N ILE A 132 -4.06 -2.77 11.31
CA ILE A 132 -4.35 -3.21 9.94
C ILE A 132 -3.07 -3.67 9.21
N SER A 133 -1.92 -3.04 9.46
CA SER A 133 -0.65 -3.52 8.90
C SER A 133 -0.27 -4.92 9.40
N VAL A 134 -0.61 -5.24 10.65
CA VAL A 134 -0.43 -6.61 11.19
C VAL A 134 -1.41 -7.58 10.54
N VAL A 135 -2.65 -7.17 10.27
CA VAL A 135 -3.60 -7.98 9.48
C VAL A 135 -3.01 -8.28 8.10
N ARG A 136 -2.50 -7.28 7.37
CA ARG A 136 -1.83 -7.49 6.06
C ARG A 136 -0.66 -8.48 6.17
N ARG A 137 0.15 -8.41 7.24
CA ARG A 137 1.25 -9.35 7.48
C ARG A 137 0.75 -10.79 7.65
N ILE A 138 -0.34 -11.01 8.37
CA ILE A 138 -0.96 -12.33 8.52
C ILE A 138 -1.42 -12.84 7.17
N ILE A 139 -2.18 -12.03 6.44
CA ILE A 139 -2.73 -12.35 5.12
C ILE A 139 -1.62 -12.70 4.13
N HIS A 140 -0.55 -11.88 4.08
CA HIS A 140 0.61 -12.15 3.24
C HIS A 140 1.29 -13.49 3.58
N ARG A 141 1.49 -13.80 4.87
CA ARG A 141 2.06 -15.09 5.29
C ARG A 141 1.17 -16.29 4.96
N LEU A 142 -0.12 -16.05 4.83
CA LEU A 142 -1.08 -17.07 4.37
C LEU A 142 -1.03 -17.24 2.84
N GLY A 143 -0.44 -16.31 2.10
CA GLY A 143 -0.40 -16.29 0.64
C GLY A 143 -1.70 -15.74 0.00
N VAL A 144 -2.46 -14.96 0.76
CA VAL A 144 -3.72 -14.34 0.32
C VAL A 144 -3.47 -12.85 0.10
N THR A 145 -2.87 -12.52 -1.03
CA THR A 145 -2.43 -11.14 -1.35
C THR A 145 -3.01 -10.73 -2.70
N PRO A 146 -3.46 -9.47 -2.88
CA PRO A 146 -3.92 -8.97 -4.16
C PRO A 146 -2.91 -9.22 -5.29
N LEU A 147 -3.41 -9.57 -6.48
CA LEU A 147 -2.58 -9.97 -7.61
C LEU A 147 -1.58 -8.90 -8.01
N TYR A 148 -1.98 -7.63 -8.04
CA TYR A 148 -1.10 -6.52 -8.39
C TYR A 148 0.09 -6.34 -7.41
N LEU A 149 -0.10 -6.64 -6.13
CA LEU A 149 1.00 -6.63 -5.15
C LEU A 149 1.95 -7.82 -5.35
N GLN A 150 1.42 -8.97 -5.75
CA GLN A 150 2.23 -10.13 -6.10
C GLN A 150 3.08 -9.84 -7.34
N ASP A 151 2.48 -9.24 -8.38
CA ASP A 151 3.18 -8.85 -9.60
C ASP A 151 4.27 -7.81 -9.31
N THR A 152 3.96 -6.79 -8.50
CA THR A 152 4.94 -5.79 -8.04
C THR A 152 6.13 -6.44 -7.33
N ALA A 153 5.88 -7.39 -6.43
CA ALA A 153 6.95 -8.10 -5.73
C ALA A 153 7.76 -9.00 -6.67
N HIS A 154 7.11 -9.64 -7.64
CA HIS A 154 7.76 -10.46 -8.66
C HIS A 154 8.64 -9.59 -9.57
N SER A 155 8.10 -8.50 -10.10
CA SER A 155 8.85 -7.52 -10.88
C SER A 155 10.13 -7.08 -10.16
N HIS A 156 9.99 -6.70 -8.87
CA HIS A 156 11.13 -6.28 -8.06
C HIS A 156 12.19 -7.37 -7.90
N SER A 157 11.79 -8.62 -7.78
CA SER A 157 12.72 -9.75 -7.66
C SER A 157 13.47 -10.08 -8.95
N VAL A 158 12.90 -9.73 -10.10
CA VAL A 158 13.45 -10.02 -11.44
C VAL A 158 14.23 -8.83 -12.00
N THR A 159 13.67 -7.62 -11.92
CA THR A 159 14.21 -6.40 -12.54
C THR A 159 14.78 -5.40 -11.54
N MET A 160 14.79 -5.71 -10.25
CA MET A 160 15.21 -4.85 -9.14
C MET A 160 14.36 -3.59 -8.98
N ASN A 161 13.24 -3.50 -9.68
CA ASN A 161 12.26 -2.42 -9.56
C ASN A 161 10.83 -2.96 -9.67
N GLN A 162 9.85 -2.15 -9.27
CA GLN A 162 8.45 -2.57 -9.20
C GLN A 162 7.67 -2.43 -10.52
N MET A 163 8.29 -1.96 -11.59
CA MET A 163 7.61 -1.53 -12.81
C MET A 163 8.07 -2.30 -14.06
N TRP A 164 8.78 -3.39 -13.90
CA TRP A 164 9.35 -4.17 -15.01
C TRP A 164 10.26 -3.37 -15.96
N VAL A 165 10.88 -2.29 -15.46
CA VAL A 165 11.90 -1.55 -16.21
C VAL A 165 13.17 -2.39 -16.24
N LYS A 166 13.62 -2.74 -17.44
CA LYS A 166 14.85 -3.51 -17.61
C LYS A 166 16.07 -2.60 -17.59
N GLY A 167 17.22 -3.17 -17.24
CA GLY A 167 18.47 -2.41 -17.14
C GLY A 167 18.94 -1.77 -18.45
N ASP A 168 18.58 -2.36 -19.58
CA ASP A 168 18.86 -1.85 -20.93
C ASP A 168 17.89 -0.72 -21.37
N GLU A 169 16.68 -0.69 -20.84
CA GLU A 169 15.68 0.37 -21.13
C GLU A 169 16.01 1.69 -20.40
N TRP A 170 16.79 1.64 -19.35
CA TRP A 170 17.10 2.80 -18.52
C TRP A 170 18.02 3.81 -19.21
N PRO A 171 19.19 3.42 -19.78
CA PRO A 171 20.02 4.32 -20.54
C PRO A 171 19.31 4.98 -21.73
N ASP A 172 18.47 4.24 -22.45
CA ASP A 172 17.72 4.75 -23.59
C ASP A 172 16.73 5.86 -23.15
N THR A 173 16.05 5.63 -22.01
CA THR A 173 15.15 6.65 -21.44
C THR A 173 15.91 7.92 -21.06
N LEU A 174 17.10 7.79 -20.47
CA LEU A 174 17.92 8.95 -20.08
C LEU A 174 18.48 9.70 -21.28
N GLN A 175 18.92 9.00 -22.32
CA GLN A 175 19.37 9.62 -23.55
C GLN A 175 18.24 10.44 -24.18
N TRP A 176 17.05 9.88 -24.30
CA TRP A 176 15.89 10.61 -24.80
C TRP A 176 15.58 11.85 -23.97
N GLN A 177 15.61 11.77 -22.64
CA GLN A 177 15.36 12.91 -21.77
C GLN A 177 16.50 13.97 -21.86
N GLU A 178 17.73 13.56 -22.10
CA GLU A 178 18.84 14.46 -22.36
C GLU A 178 18.62 15.23 -23.68
N GLU A 179 18.19 14.55 -24.74
CA GLU A 179 17.89 15.16 -26.03
C GLU A 179 16.76 16.21 -25.90
N GLU A 180 15.71 15.92 -25.12
CA GLU A 180 14.65 16.87 -24.81
C GLU A 180 15.17 18.09 -24.04
N ALA A 181 16.02 17.88 -23.03
CA ALA A 181 16.63 18.98 -22.26
C ALA A 181 17.55 19.85 -23.12
N GLN A 182 18.24 19.28 -24.10
CA GLN A 182 19.13 20.01 -25.04
C GLN A 182 18.36 20.94 -25.98
N ALA A 183 17.06 20.75 -26.16
CA ALA A 183 16.22 21.70 -26.87
C ALA A 183 16.16 23.06 -26.14
N GLU A 184 16.30 23.08 -24.82
CA GLU A 184 16.35 24.31 -24.01
C GLU A 184 17.80 24.74 -23.73
N ILE A 185 18.67 23.80 -23.36
CA ILE A 185 20.07 24.03 -23.01
C ILE A 185 20.97 23.10 -23.83
N PRO A 186 21.48 23.53 -24.99
CA PRO A 186 22.22 22.65 -25.92
C PRO A 186 23.45 21.95 -25.33
N THR A 187 24.02 22.50 -24.27
CA THR A 187 25.19 21.94 -23.58
C THR A 187 24.87 20.97 -22.47
N LEU A 188 23.59 20.85 -22.09
CA LEU A 188 23.18 20.03 -20.97
C LEU A 188 23.54 18.55 -21.19
N ARG A 189 24.00 17.91 -20.12
CA ARG A 189 24.21 16.47 -20.04
C ARG A 189 23.60 15.95 -18.75
N ILE A 190 23.02 14.75 -18.86
CA ILE A 190 22.57 13.99 -17.68
C ILE A 190 23.70 13.08 -17.24
N PRO A 191 24.42 13.42 -16.15
CA PRO A 191 25.56 12.62 -15.71
C PRO A 191 25.07 11.32 -15.04
N LEU A 192 25.63 10.21 -15.49
CA LEU A 192 25.39 8.89 -14.93
C LEU A 192 26.61 8.41 -14.15
N GLU A 193 26.37 7.88 -12.93
CA GLU A 193 27.38 7.22 -12.10
C GLU A 193 28.67 8.05 -11.92
N LYS A 194 28.56 9.38 -11.88
CA LYS A 194 29.69 10.27 -11.68
C LYS A 194 30.17 10.18 -10.23
N GLU A 195 31.38 9.65 -10.05
CA GLU A 195 32.01 9.58 -8.72
C GLU A 195 32.33 10.98 -8.17
N GLY A 196 32.02 11.17 -6.88
CA GLY A 196 32.36 12.40 -6.16
C GLY A 196 31.40 13.58 -6.41
N ALA A 197 30.28 13.35 -7.08
CA ALA A 197 29.24 14.37 -7.24
C ALA A 197 28.65 14.78 -5.89
N ASP A 198 28.34 16.08 -5.75
CA ASP A 198 27.75 16.62 -4.50
C ASP A 198 26.32 16.17 -4.27
N ILE A 199 25.55 15.95 -5.35
CA ILE A 199 24.14 15.58 -5.31
C ILE A 199 23.91 14.31 -6.13
N MET A 200 23.26 13.33 -5.53
CA MET A 200 22.71 12.18 -6.27
C MET A 200 21.20 12.36 -6.43
N TYR A 201 20.74 12.48 -7.67
CA TYR A 201 19.32 12.49 -8.00
C TYR A 201 18.83 11.06 -8.23
N SER A 202 17.98 10.58 -7.34
CA SER A 202 17.42 9.24 -7.39
C SER A 202 15.96 9.29 -7.81
N VAL A 203 15.61 8.55 -8.83
CA VAL A 203 14.23 8.43 -9.35
C VAL A 203 13.54 7.21 -8.76
N ILE A 204 12.20 7.27 -8.69
CA ILE A 204 11.38 6.10 -8.40
C ILE A 204 11.00 5.40 -9.71
N ALA A 205 10.80 4.08 -9.66
CA ALA A 205 10.54 3.27 -10.85
C ALA A 205 9.38 3.73 -11.78
N PRO A 206 8.28 4.37 -11.32
CA PRO A 206 7.27 4.96 -12.19
C PRO A 206 7.74 6.15 -13.03
N GLU A 207 8.72 6.91 -12.58
CA GLU A 207 9.16 8.13 -13.28
C GLU A 207 9.67 7.85 -14.70
N PRO A 208 10.63 6.94 -14.91
CA PRO A 208 11.12 6.68 -16.26
C PRO A 208 10.04 6.12 -17.19
N LYS A 209 9.00 5.49 -16.65
CA LYS A 209 7.99 4.82 -17.47
C LYS A 209 6.78 5.70 -17.77
N PHE A 210 6.34 6.52 -16.82
CA PHE A 210 5.10 7.29 -16.92
C PHE A 210 5.28 8.80 -16.79
N GLN A 211 6.39 9.24 -16.26
CA GLN A 211 6.68 10.65 -15.96
C GLN A 211 8.12 11.00 -16.30
N ALA A 212 8.64 10.46 -17.41
CA ALA A 212 10.04 10.62 -17.82
C ALA A 212 10.46 12.10 -17.95
N GLN A 213 9.51 12.99 -18.27
CA GLN A 213 9.76 14.43 -18.32
C GLN A 213 10.23 15.04 -16.98
N LEU A 214 10.00 14.38 -15.84
CA LEU A 214 10.53 14.87 -14.56
C LEU A 214 12.05 14.82 -14.53
N ILE A 215 12.63 13.85 -15.24
CA ILE A 215 14.08 13.67 -15.34
C ILE A 215 14.69 14.84 -16.10
N TYR A 216 14.14 15.16 -17.27
CA TYR A 216 14.58 16.31 -18.08
C TYR A 216 14.42 17.62 -17.30
N GLN A 217 13.28 17.85 -16.64
CA GLN A 217 13.04 19.06 -15.87
C GLN A 217 14.01 19.18 -14.68
N ALA A 218 14.29 18.09 -13.97
CA ALA A 218 15.29 18.07 -12.92
C ALA A 218 16.69 18.39 -13.47
N ALA A 219 17.06 17.81 -14.62
CA ALA A 219 18.35 18.07 -15.26
C ALA A 219 18.51 19.55 -15.62
N VAL A 220 17.48 20.20 -16.18
CA VAL A 220 17.48 21.65 -16.48
C VAL A 220 17.67 22.48 -15.20
N ILE A 221 16.95 22.13 -14.12
CA ILE A 221 17.09 22.84 -12.83
C ILE A 221 18.50 22.69 -12.27
N MET A 222 19.07 21.49 -12.29
CA MET A 222 20.43 21.22 -11.77
C MET A 222 21.49 21.96 -12.57
N ASP A 223 21.35 21.99 -13.90
CA ASP A 223 22.29 22.72 -14.79
C ASP A 223 22.25 24.23 -14.55
N VAL A 224 21.04 24.82 -14.53
CA VAL A 224 20.85 26.26 -14.26
C VAL A 224 21.34 26.64 -12.86
N ALA A 225 21.17 25.77 -11.87
CA ALA A 225 21.67 25.98 -10.52
C ALA A 225 23.19 25.82 -10.41
N GLY A 226 23.86 25.30 -11.44
CA GLY A 226 25.32 25.07 -11.46
C GLY A 226 25.79 24.08 -10.40
N VAL A 227 24.95 23.11 -10.02
CA VAL A 227 25.31 22.10 -9.02
C VAL A 227 26.03 20.92 -9.66
N ASP A 228 26.93 20.31 -8.92
CA ASP A 228 27.58 19.08 -9.33
C ASP A 228 26.71 17.89 -8.90
N TRP A 229 26.16 17.16 -9.88
CA TRP A 229 25.18 16.11 -9.65
C TRP A 229 25.39 14.89 -10.52
N THR A 230 24.71 13.80 -10.15
CA THR A 230 24.65 12.54 -10.91
C THR A 230 23.30 11.84 -10.69
N MET A 231 22.96 10.94 -11.61
CA MET A 231 21.92 9.93 -11.44
C MET A 231 22.52 8.59 -11.15
#